data_a2659454317912da9efbda94c2b34834
#
_entry.id   a2659454317912da9efbda94c2b34834
#
_cell.length_a   1.000
_cell.length_b   1.000
_cell.length_c   1.000
_cell.angle_alpha   90.00
_cell.angle_beta   90.00
_cell.angle_gamma   90.00
#
_symmetry.space_group_name_H-M   'P 1'
#
loop_
_entity.id
_entity.type
_entity.pdbx_description
1 polymer ?
#
loop_
_entity_poly.entity_id
_entity_poly.type
_entity_poly.pdbx_seq_one_letter_code
_entity_poly.pdbx_strand_id
1 'polypeptide(L)'
;VAVEARKIASEFEFDNGMPIPVDFLAKRIADKAQVFTQHAGRRIFAVVVMLMAVDDELGPQLWRVDPAGVCMGYKAAAAGVKEQEAVNNLEKKIKAAGGLGSRDEVTRKAVDTLQAVLGEDFKARDLEVAVVTAEGATILGDEEVDAHLTAIAEAD
;
A
#
# COMPACT_ATOMS: atom_id res chain seq x y z
N VAL A 1 -9.29 -1.08 12.10
CA VAL A 1 -8.23 -1.98 11.60
C VAL A 1 -6.86 -1.46 11.97
N ALA A 2 -6.50 -0.18 11.67
CA ALA A 2 -5.15 0.35 11.95
C ALA A 2 -4.75 0.24 13.44
N VAL A 3 -5.63 0.58 14.37
CA VAL A 3 -5.38 0.43 15.83
C VAL A 3 -5.14 -1.03 16.20
N GLU A 4 -5.89 -1.95 15.60
CA GLU A 4 -5.73 -3.38 15.84
C GLU A 4 -4.41 -3.91 15.28
N ALA A 5 -4.02 -3.45 14.09
CA ALA A 5 -2.73 -3.81 13.51
C ALA A 5 -1.55 -3.36 14.39
N ARG A 6 -1.62 -2.12 14.90
CA ARG A 6 -0.59 -1.61 15.84
C ARG A 6 -0.55 -2.40 17.14
N LYS A 7 -1.71 -2.79 17.67
CA LYS A 7 -1.78 -3.63 18.88
C LYS A 7 -1.10 -4.99 18.64
N ILE A 8 -1.45 -5.68 17.54
CA ILE A 8 -0.83 -6.97 17.19
C ILE A 8 0.68 -6.82 17.04
N ALA A 9 1.14 -5.75 16.38
CA ALA A 9 2.57 -5.50 16.18
C ALA A 9 3.29 -5.27 17.52
N SER A 10 2.74 -4.45 18.42
CA SER A 10 3.33 -4.17 19.72
C SER A 10 3.34 -5.40 20.64
N GLU A 11 2.28 -6.20 20.64
CA GLU A 11 2.23 -7.46 21.40
C GLU A 11 3.30 -8.45 20.90
N PHE A 12 3.44 -8.57 19.57
CA PHE A 12 4.46 -9.44 18.98
C PHE A 12 5.87 -8.99 19.34
N GLU A 13 6.15 -7.68 19.23
CA GLU A 13 7.46 -7.12 19.57
C GLU A 13 7.79 -7.30 21.06
N PHE A 14 6.82 -7.12 21.94
CA PHE A 14 6.97 -7.35 23.37
C PHE A 14 7.31 -8.82 23.68
N ASP A 15 6.63 -9.76 23.03
CA ASP A 15 6.79 -11.20 23.28
C ASP A 15 8.08 -11.77 22.66
N ASN A 16 8.52 -11.24 21.53
CA ASN A 16 9.60 -11.81 20.72
C ASN A 16 10.89 -10.96 20.69
N GLY A 17 10.84 -9.72 21.18
CA GLY A 17 11.98 -8.79 21.18
C GLY A 17 12.42 -8.31 19.80
N MET A 18 11.57 -8.47 18.78
CA MET A 18 11.83 -8.03 17.40
C MET A 18 10.55 -7.53 16.73
N PRO A 19 10.64 -6.61 15.78
CA PRO A 19 9.49 -6.14 15.02
C PRO A 19 8.77 -7.30 14.30
N ILE A 20 7.44 -7.19 14.18
CA ILE A 20 6.64 -8.19 13.47
C ILE A 20 6.92 -8.14 11.96
N PRO A 21 7.23 -9.26 11.30
CA PRO A 21 7.29 -9.33 9.84
C PRO A 21 5.95 -8.94 9.21
N VAL A 22 6.00 -8.18 8.13
CA VAL A 22 4.78 -7.61 7.50
C VAL A 22 3.84 -8.69 6.97
N ASP A 23 4.37 -9.79 6.44
CA ASP A 23 3.60 -10.95 5.98
C ASP A 23 2.86 -11.63 7.13
N PHE A 24 3.51 -11.74 8.29
CA PHE A 24 2.91 -12.31 9.48
C PHE A 24 1.80 -11.39 10.03
N LEU A 25 2.03 -10.06 10.07
CA LEU A 25 1.02 -9.09 10.44
C LEU A 25 -0.18 -9.15 9.50
N ALA A 26 0.07 -9.22 8.20
CA ALA A 26 -0.98 -9.32 7.18
C ALA A 26 -1.84 -10.58 7.38
N LYS A 27 -1.22 -11.72 7.63
CA LYS A 27 -1.92 -12.98 7.94
C LYS A 27 -2.78 -12.86 9.20
N ARG A 28 -2.24 -12.26 10.28
CA ARG A 28 -3.00 -12.04 11.52
C ARG A 28 -4.24 -11.17 11.32
N ILE A 29 -4.13 -10.14 10.49
CA ILE A 29 -5.27 -9.28 10.14
C ILE A 29 -6.28 -10.05 9.29
N ALA A 30 -5.80 -10.85 8.34
CA ALA A 30 -6.62 -11.69 7.47
C ALA A 30 -7.42 -12.74 8.25
N ASP A 31 -6.77 -13.46 9.18
CA ASP A 31 -7.41 -14.42 10.06
C ASP A 31 -8.55 -13.76 10.85
N LYS A 32 -8.31 -12.57 11.39
CA LYS A 32 -9.31 -11.82 12.13
C LYS A 32 -10.46 -11.36 11.24
N ALA A 33 -10.18 -10.90 10.02
CA ALA A 33 -11.18 -10.54 9.04
C ALA A 33 -12.06 -11.75 8.67
N GLN A 34 -11.45 -12.90 8.43
CA GLN A 34 -12.14 -14.15 8.11
C GLN A 34 -13.09 -14.59 9.24
N VAL A 35 -12.64 -14.54 10.50
CA VAL A 35 -13.49 -14.87 11.66
C VAL A 35 -14.73 -13.99 11.71
N PHE A 36 -14.61 -12.69 11.37
CA PHE A 36 -15.75 -11.78 11.38
C PHE A 36 -16.77 -12.05 10.28
N THR A 37 -16.38 -12.74 9.20
CA THR A 37 -17.32 -13.16 8.15
C THR A 37 -18.25 -14.29 8.60
N GLN A 38 -17.87 -15.06 9.65
CA GLN A 38 -18.57 -16.25 10.10
C GLN A 38 -19.30 -16.07 11.43
N HIS A 39 -19.06 -14.97 12.16
CA HIS A 39 -19.71 -14.72 13.45
C HIS A 39 -20.97 -13.85 13.31
N ALA A 40 -22.12 -14.43 13.64
CA ALA A 40 -23.36 -13.68 13.79
C ALA A 40 -23.18 -12.59 14.86
N GLY A 41 -23.59 -11.35 14.55
CA GLY A 41 -23.46 -10.20 15.46
C GLY A 41 -22.14 -9.43 15.39
N ARG A 42 -21.17 -9.85 14.57
CA ARG A 42 -19.96 -9.06 14.28
C ARG A 42 -20.05 -8.49 12.87
N ARG A 43 -19.62 -7.23 12.72
CA ARG A 43 -19.51 -6.59 11.40
C ARG A 43 -18.17 -6.94 10.77
N ILE A 44 -18.18 -7.29 9.49
CA ILE A 44 -16.95 -7.45 8.69
C ILE A 44 -16.17 -6.15 8.63
N PHE A 45 -14.88 -6.25 8.41
CA PHE A 45 -14.05 -5.10 8.06
C PHE A 45 -14.38 -4.69 6.61
N ALA A 46 -15.22 -3.69 6.44
CA ALA A 46 -15.59 -3.19 5.12
C ALA A 46 -14.49 -2.30 4.52
N VAL A 47 -13.25 -2.78 4.53
CA VAL A 47 -12.06 -2.05 4.09
C VAL A 47 -11.01 -3.01 3.55
N VAL A 48 -10.38 -2.64 2.45
CA VAL A 48 -9.15 -3.27 1.98
C VAL A 48 -7.99 -2.66 2.74
N VAL A 49 -7.15 -3.51 3.33
CA VAL A 49 -5.96 -3.09 4.08
C VAL A 49 -4.73 -3.33 3.22
N MET A 50 -3.90 -2.32 3.08
CA MET A 50 -2.57 -2.42 2.49
C MET A 50 -1.54 -2.22 3.59
N LEU A 51 -0.56 -3.12 3.64
CA LEU A 51 0.56 -3.09 4.57
C LEU A 51 1.84 -3.04 3.77
N MET A 52 2.70 -2.10 4.11
CA MET A 52 4.01 -1.93 3.49
C MET A 52 5.09 -1.95 4.56
N ALA A 53 6.19 -2.61 4.24
CA ALA A 53 7.41 -2.58 5.05
C ALA A 53 8.62 -2.84 4.16
N VAL A 54 9.80 -2.54 4.68
CA VAL A 54 11.06 -2.99 4.11
C VAL A 54 11.61 -4.05 5.06
N ASP A 55 11.79 -5.24 4.53
CA ASP A 55 12.36 -6.38 5.23
C ASP A 55 13.86 -6.44 4.94
N ASP A 56 14.66 -6.83 5.93
CA ASP A 56 16.13 -6.84 5.80
C ASP A 56 16.62 -7.90 4.80
N GLU A 57 15.88 -9.01 4.64
CA GLU A 57 16.25 -10.10 3.73
C GLU A 57 15.49 -10.02 2.39
N LEU A 58 14.19 -9.73 2.44
CA LEU A 58 13.29 -9.76 1.29
C LEU A 58 13.11 -8.40 0.61
N GLY A 59 13.63 -7.33 1.23
CA GLY A 59 13.49 -5.97 0.73
C GLY A 59 12.06 -5.40 0.84
N PRO A 60 11.67 -4.49 -0.06
CA PRO A 60 10.35 -3.86 -0.01
C PRO A 60 9.21 -4.85 -0.21
N GLN A 61 8.24 -4.85 0.71
CA GLN A 61 7.09 -5.73 0.73
C GLN A 61 5.79 -4.92 0.70
N LEU A 62 4.84 -5.35 -0.10
CA LEU A 62 3.47 -4.84 -0.13
C LEU A 62 2.51 -6.02 0.01
N TRP A 63 1.69 -5.98 1.05
CA TRP A 63 0.66 -6.98 1.29
C TRP A 63 -0.73 -6.35 1.28
N ARG A 64 -1.68 -7.03 0.66
CA ARG A 64 -3.08 -6.63 0.60
C ARG A 64 -3.94 -7.68 1.29
N VAL A 65 -4.82 -7.20 2.17
CA VAL A 65 -5.82 -8.00 2.87
C VAL A 65 -7.19 -7.45 2.54
N ASP A 66 -8.07 -8.31 2.05
CA ASP A 66 -9.45 -7.94 1.77
C ASP A 66 -10.39 -8.21 2.96
N PRO A 67 -11.65 -7.71 2.92
CA PRO A 67 -12.61 -7.94 3.99
C PRO A 67 -12.98 -9.41 4.22
N ALA A 68 -12.77 -10.28 3.25
CA ALA A 68 -13.04 -11.73 3.36
C ALA A 68 -11.89 -12.49 4.02
N GLY A 69 -10.74 -11.84 4.24
CA GLY A 69 -9.56 -12.44 4.82
C GLY A 69 -8.59 -13.05 3.80
N VAL A 70 -8.74 -12.72 2.51
CA VAL A 70 -7.73 -13.07 1.51
C VAL A 70 -6.51 -12.18 1.70
N CYS A 71 -5.34 -12.79 1.83
CA CYS A 71 -4.07 -12.12 2.09
C CYS A 71 -3.04 -12.55 1.05
N MET A 72 -2.49 -11.59 0.31
CA MET A 72 -1.50 -11.85 -0.72
C MET A 72 -0.47 -10.72 -0.80
N GLY A 73 0.77 -11.07 -1.19
CA GLY A 73 1.82 -10.13 -1.51
C GLY A 73 1.74 -9.65 -2.96
N TYR A 74 2.02 -8.38 -3.20
CA TYR A 74 1.93 -7.74 -4.51
C TYR A 74 3.16 -6.88 -4.79
N LYS A 75 3.48 -6.71 -6.07
CA LYS A 75 4.45 -5.68 -6.51
C LYS A 75 3.79 -4.30 -6.60
N ALA A 76 2.49 -4.28 -6.92
CA ALA A 76 1.66 -3.10 -6.91
C ALA A 76 0.21 -3.51 -6.69
N ALA A 77 -0.57 -2.70 -6.00
CA ALA A 77 -1.97 -2.94 -5.70
C ALA A 77 -2.75 -1.61 -5.74
N ALA A 78 -4.04 -1.72 -5.93
CA ALA A 78 -4.97 -0.61 -5.83
C ALA A 78 -6.20 -1.02 -5.00
N ALA A 79 -6.95 -0.06 -4.52
CA ALA A 79 -8.24 -0.27 -3.87
C ALA A 79 -9.13 0.95 -4.08
N GLY A 80 -10.43 0.74 -4.20
CA GLY A 80 -11.41 1.79 -4.36
C GLY A 80 -12.09 1.78 -5.73
N VAL A 81 -12.59 2.95 -6.13
CA VAL A 81 -13.26 3.13 -7.43
C VAL A 81 -12.25 2.89 -8.55
N LYS A 82 -12.67 2.16 -9.60
CA LYS A 82 -11.82 1.80 -10.75
C LYS A 82 -10.55 1.01 -10.40
N GLU A 83 -10.58 0.24 -9.29
CA GLU A 83 -9.46 -0.59 -8.82
C GLU A 83 -8.84 -1.42 -9.95
N GLN A 84 -9.68 -2.10 -10.77
CA GLN A 84 -9.21 -2.97 -11.84
C GLN A 84 -8.46 -2.20 -12.95
N GLU A 85 -8.92 -0.99 -13.27
CA GLU A 85 -8.24 -0.13 -14.25
C GLU A 85 -6.87 0.32 -13.72
N ALA A 86 -6.80 0.69 -12.43
CA ALA A 86 -5.56 1.07 -11.77
C ALA A 86 -4.54 -0.08 -11.74
N VAL A 87 -4.97 -1.29 -11.37
CA VAL A 87 -4.11 -2.48 -11.37
C VAL A 87 -3.59 -2.78 -12.78
N ASN A 88 -4.46 -2.74 -13.79
CA ASN A 88 -4.06 -2.97 -15.18
C ASN A 88 -3.06 -1.91 -15.69
N ASN A 89 -3.24 -0.64 -15.30
CA ASN A 89 -2.34 0.45 -15.65
C ASN A 89 -0.97 0.26 -14.99
N LEU A 90 -0.94 -0.01 -13.67
CA LEU A 90 0.28 -0.31 -12.92
C LEU A 90 1.05 -1.50 -13.52
N GLU A 91 0.34 -2.58 -13.85
CA GLU A 91 0.95 -3.77 -14.46
C GLU A 91 1.61 -3.44 -15.81
N LYS A 92 0.95 -2.67 -16.67
CA LYS A 92 1.52 -2.22 -17.94
C LYS A 92 2.77 -1.37 -17.75
N LYS A 93 2.74 -0.39 -16.80
CA LYS A 93 3.87 0.48 -16.51
C LYS A 93 5.07 -0.30 -15.94
N ILE A 94 4.83 -1.25 -15.03
CA ILE A 94 5.88 -2.08 -14.44
C ILE A 94 6.51 -2.99 -15.49
N LYS A 95 5.70 -3.61 -16.38
CA LYS A 95 6.20 -4.45 -17.48
C LYS A 95 7.01 -3.64 -18.50
N ALA A 96 6.52 -2.47 -18.90
CA ALA A 96 7.20 -1.60 -19.84
C ALA A 96 8.56 -1.11 -19.31
N ALA A 97 8.64 -0.82 -18.02
CA ALA A 97 9.89 -0.39 -17.38
C ALA A 97 10.84 -1.55 -17.01
N GLY A 98 10.46 -2.80 -17.22
CA GLY A 98 11.25 -3.97 -16.82
C GLY A 98 11.36 -4.19 -15.31
N GLY A 99 10.55 -3.47 -14.51
CA GLY A 99 10.54 -3.58 -13.05
C GLY A 99 9.94 -2.37 -12.35
N LEU A 100 10.07 -2.32 -11.03
CA LEU A 100 9.55 -1.22 -10.22
C LEU A 100 10.36 0.07 -10.41
N GLY A 101 11.69 -0.03 -10.45
CA GLY A 101 12.59 1.09 -10.57
C GLY A 101 12.99 1.71 -9.22
N SER A 102 13.50 2.94 -9.28
CA SER A 102 13.88 3.71 -8.09
C SER A 102 12.67 4.18 -7.28
N ARG A 103 12.90 4.66 -6.05
CA ARG A 103 11.87 5.26 -5.18
C ARG A 103 11.03 6.30 -5.93
N ASP A 104 11.69 7.24 -6.61
CA ASP A 104 11.03 8.35 -7.30
C ASP A 104 10.23 7.86 -8.52
N GLU A 105 10.74 6.86 -9.23
CA GLU A 105 10.01 6.25 -10.34
C GLU A 105 8.76 5.49 -9.86
N VAL A 106 8.85 4.78 -8.73
CA VAL A 106 7.69 4.10 -8.12
C VAL A 106 6.64 5.12 -7.70
N THR A 107 7.06 6.21 -7.05
CA THR A 107 6.16 7.28 -6.62
C THR A 107 5.46 7.91 -7.83
N ARG A 108 6.21 8.27 -8.88
CA ARG A 108 5.65 8.82 -10.13
C ARG A 108 4.67 7.85 -10.82
N LYS A 109 5.04 6.57 -10.94
CA LYS A 109 4.13 5.56 -11.51
C LYS A 109 2.81 5.43 -10.75
N ALA A 110 2.85 5.54 -9.41
CA ALA A 110 1.65 5.48 -8.58
C ALA A 110 0.76 6.72 -8.78
N VAL A 111 1.34 7.92 -8.71
CA VAL A 111 0.61 9.19 -8.90
C VAL A 111 0.04 9.30 -10.31
N ASP A 112 0.85 9.06 -11.33
CA ASP A 112 0.44 9.06 -12.74
C ASP A 112 -0.67 8.03 -13.03
N THR A 113 -0.63 6.87 -12.37
CA THR A 113 -1.72 5.89 -12.47
C THR A 113 -3.03 6.43 -11.90
N LEU A 114 -2.99 7.14 -10.77
CA LEU A 114 -4.19 7.77 -10.19
C LEU A 114 -4.76 8.83 -11.12
N GLN A 115 -3.93 9.71 -11.67
CA GLN A 115 -4.35 10.74 -12.63
C GLN A 115 -5.00 10.10 -13.87
N ALA A 116 -4.34 9.13 -14.48
CA ALA A 116 -4.82 8.45 -15.69
C ALA A 116 -6.17 7.72 -15.48
N VAL A 117 -6.35 7.09 -14.32
CA VAL A 117 -7.56 6.30 -14.02
C VAL A 117 -8.73 7.17 -13.58
N LEU A 118 -8.47 8.20 -12.82
CA LEU A 118 -9.51 9.11 -12.34
C LEU A 118 -9.86 10.19 -13.38
N GLY A 119 -8.93 10.49 -14.31
CA GLY A 119 -9.10 11.51 -15.33
C GLY A 119 -9.09 12.92 -14.75
N GLU A 120 -8.31 13.12 -13.68
CA GLU A 120 -8.23 14.38 -12.95
C GLU A 120 -6.76 14.83 -12.82
N ASP A 121 -6.52 16.12 -13.00
CA ASP A 121 -5.24 16.75 -12.72
C ASP A 121 -5.20 17.13 -11.23
N PHE A 122 -4.43 16.39 -10.45
CA PHE A 122 -4.29 16.64 -9.02
C PHE A 122 -3.31 17.78 -8.73
N LYS A 123 -3.60 18.49 -7.67
CA LYS A 123 -2.64 19.38 -6.99
C LYS A 123 -2.01 18.62 -5.82
N ALA A 124 -0.84 19.06 -5.36
CA ALA A 124 -0.17 18.41 -4.23
C ALA A 124 -1.08 18.18 -3.02
N ARG A 125 -1.90 19.16 -2.66
CA ARG A 125 -2.85 19.10 -1.56
C ARG A 125 -4.01 18.09 -1.73
N ASP A 126 -4.23 17.60 -2.94
CA ASP A 126 -5.30 16.63 -3.23
C ASP A 126 -4.79 15.18 -3.07
N LEU A 127 -3.49 15.02 -2.83
CA LEU A 127 -2.79 13.76 -2.69
C LEU A 127 -2.12 13.65 -1.32
N GLU A 128 -2.18 12.47 -0.73
CA GLU A 128 -1.32 12.08 0.37
C GLU A 128 -0.42 10.94 -0.10
N VAL A 129 0.87 11.18 -0.11
CA VAL A 129 1.88 10.21 -0.56
C VAL A 129 2.73 9.78 0.63
N ALA A 130 2.66 8.50 0.97
CA ALA A 130 3.52 7.90 1.98
C ALA A 130 4.57 7.00 1.34
N VAL A 131 5.80 7.11 1.81
CA VAL A 131 6.94 6.29 1.37
C VAL A 131 7.48 5.52 2.56
N VAL A 132 7.73 4.23 2.36
CA VAL A 132 8.33 3.36 3.38
C VAL A 132 9.73 2.98 2.92
N THR A 133 10.70 3.21 3.78
CA THR A 133 12.12 2.86 3.59
C THR A 133 12.58 1.99 4.76
N ALA A 134 13.83 1.53 4.71
CA ALA A 134 14.45 0.84 5.86
C ALA A 134 14.51 1.72 7.12
N GLU A 135 14.50 3.04 6.96
CA GLU A 135 14.54 4.02 8.07
C GLU A 135 13.15 4.28 8.67
N GLY A 136 12.08 3.86 7.99
CA GLY A 136 10.71 4.02 8.43
C GLY A 136 9.75 4.55 7.38
N ALA A 137 8.55 4.91 7.82
CA ALA A 137 7.50 5.49 6.99
C ALA A 137 7.51 7.02 7.08
N THR A 138 7.48 7.69 5.93
CA THR A 138 7.44 9.15 5.83
C THR A 138 6.30 9.56 4.90
N ILE A 139 5.56 10.59 5.29
CA ILE A 139 4.57 11.25 4.43
C ILE A 139 5.30 12.40 3.73
N LEU A 140 5.21 12.44 2.39
CA LEU A 140 5.84 13.50 1.61
C LEU A 140 5.10 14.83 1.82
N GLY A 141 5.85 15.92 1.88
CA GLY A 141 5.28 17.26 1.92
C GLY A 141 4.77 17.73 0.56
N ASP A 142 3.92 18.77 0.57
CA ASP A 142 3.30 19.33 -0.65
C ASP A 142 4.34 19.70 -1.71
N GLU A 143 5.50 20.23 -1.32
CA GLU A 143 6.58 20.60 -2.24
C GLU A 143 7.20 19.39 -2.96
N GLU A 144 7.38 18.28 -2.24
CA GLU A 144 7.90 17.03 -2.82
C GLU A 144 6.88 16.39 -3.76
N VAL A 145 5.60 16.41 -3.38
CA VAL A 145 4.51 15.90 -4.22
C VAL A 145 4.39 16.73 -5.49
N ASP A 146 4.49 18.06 -5.39
CA ASP A 146 4.43 18.98 -6.53
C ASP A 146 5.61 18.76 -7.49
N ALA A 147 6.79 18.49 -6.98
CA ALA A 147 7.94 18.11 -7.80
C ALA A 147 7.71 16.80 -8.59
N HIS A 148 7.04 15.82 -8.00
CA HIS A 148 6.67 14.59 -8.71
C HIS A 148 5.59 14.85 -9.77
N LEU A 149 4.59 15.68 -9.49
CA LEU A 149 3.55 16.06 -10.44
C LEU A 149 4.15 16.80 -11.65
N THR A 150 5.05 17.74 -11.39
CA THR A 150 5.78 18.47 -12.45
C THR A 150 6.59 17.52 -13.33
N ALA A 151 7.33 16.59 -12.72
CA ALA A 151 8.13 15.62 -13.47
C ALA A 151 7.28 14.63 -14.29
N ILE A 152 6.03 14.36 -13.90
CA ILE A 152 5.08 13.58 -14.68
C ILE A 152 4.62 14.38 -15.90
N ALA A 153 4.23 15.64 -15.71
CA ALA A 153 3.75 16.53 -16.77
C ALA A 153 4.83 16.83 -17.83
N GLU A 154 6.13 16.81 -17.45
CA GLU A 154 7.24 17.00 -18.39
C GLU A 154 7.60 15.72 -19.18
N ALA A 155 7.14 14.57 -18.73
CA ALA A 155 7.45 13.27 -19.35
C ALA A 155 6.40 12.83 -20.39
N ASP A 156 5.21 13.44 -20.39
CA ASP A 156 4.13 13.24 -21.36
C ASP A 156 4.34 14.12 -22.61
#